data_edb655565584c9f9a5911c4f1fedcff8
#
_entry.id   edb655565584c9f9a5911c4f1fedcff8
#
_cell.length_a   1.000
_cell.length_b   1.000
_cell.length_c   1.000
_cell.angle_alpha   90.00
_cell.angle_beta   90.00
_cell.angle_gamma   90.00
#
_symmetry.space_group_name_H-M   'P 1'
#
loop_
_entity.id
_entity.type
_entity.pdbx_description
1 polymer ?
#
loop_
_entity_poly.entity_id
_entity_poly.type
_entity_poly.pdbx_seq_one_letter_code
_entity_poly.pdbx_strand_id
1 'polypeptide(L)'
;HCPSPLFVIGFVGQDLLSNSTFSWQYLILLHVFSFVLLFFLPVPSGKIKAVAIPKNAFTSSIKESVPTVLVVGSTIIFFSTIYTVMYSLIDSIFSPNQLLLLAAALEMTNGLHAAHTLLSGDLLLLAVTLFLTTQSLSIHLQVAVIAKASSVSLKSYVWIRLLYSIAIPAL
;
A
#
# COMPACT_ATOMS: atom_id res chain seq x y z
N HIS A 1 -0.78 -1.81 8.27
CA HIS A 1 -1.04 -2.25 6.90
C HIS A 1 0.25 -2.18 6.09
N CYS A 2 0.72 -3.30 5.58
CA CYS A 2 1.90 -3.44 4.74
C CYS A 2 1.51 -4.09 3.40
N PRO A 3 2.21 -3.81 2.30
CA PRO A 3 2.00 -4.55 1.06
C PRO A 3 2.28 -6.03 1.31
N SER A 4 1.54 -6.91 0.63
CA SER A 4 1.70 -8.34 0.83
C SER A 4 3.07 -8.82 0.31
N PRO A 5 3.70 -9.82 0.96
CA PRO A 5 4.94 -10.39 0.46
C PRO A 5 4.82 -10.88 -0.98
N LEU A 6 3.69 -11.47 -1.36
CA LEU A 6 3.44 -11.92 -2.74
C LEU A 6 3.47 -10.76 -3.74
N PHE A 7 2.89 -9.61 -3.39
CA PHE A 7 2.92 -8.42 -4.24
C PHE A 7 4.36 -7.87 -4.38
N VAL A 8 5.09 -7.77 -3.27
CA VAL A 8 6.45 -7.22 -3.30
C VAL A 8 7.43 -8.14 -4.00
N ILE A 9 7.41 -9.44 -3.71
CA ILE A 9 8.36 -10.41 -4.31
C ILE A 9 7.95 -10.73 -5.75
N GLY A 10 6.68 -11.08 -5.98
CA GLY A 10 6.20 -11.49 -7.29
C GLY A 10 6.14 -10.30 -8.24
N PHE A 11 5.20 -9.39 -8.02
CA PHE A 11 4.97 -8.29 -8.95
C PHE A 11 6.13 -7.28 -8.99
N VAL A 12 6.54 -6.72 -7.84
CA VAL A 12 7.57 -5.66 -7.84
C VAL A 12 8.95 -6.25 -8.14
N GLY A 13 9.32 -7.35 -7.49
CA GLY A 13 10.66 -7.91 -7.58
C GLY A 13 10.92 -8.69 -8.86
N GLN A 14 10.01 -9.57 -9.24
CA GLN A 14 10.20 -10.44 -10.40
C GLN A 14 9.70 -9.81 -11.68
N ASP A 15 8.43 -9.36 -11.71
CA ASP A 15 7.82 -8.90 -12.95
C ASP A 15 8.25 -7.47 -13.31
N LEU A 16 8.35 -6.56 -12.33
CA LEU A 16 8.63 -5.15 -12.59
C LEU A 16 10.14 -4.84 -12.65
N LEU A 17 10.89 -5.21 -11.60
CA LEU A 17 12.30 -4.84 -11.45
C LEU A 17 13.29 -5.90 -11.90
N SER A 18 12.85 -7.16 -12.08
CA SER A 18 13.73 -8.33 -12.27
C SER A 18 14.84 -8.40 -11.20
N ASN A 19 14.53 -7.95 -9.98
CA ASN A 19 15.45 -7.81 -8.85
C ASN A 19 14.83 -8.38 -7.56
N SER A 20 14.99 -9.67 -7.35
CA SER A 20 14.49 -10.34 -6.14
C SER A 20 15.21 -9.90 -4.87
N THR A 21 16.48 -9.50 -4.97
CA THR A 21 17.28 -9.03 -3.83
C THR A 21 16.67 -7.77 -3.23
N PHE A 22 16.33 -6.78 -4.06
CA PHE A 22 15.64 -5.56 -3.64
C PHE A 22 14.35 -5.88 -2.87
N SER A 23 13.54 -6.80 -3.38
CA SER A 23 12.25 -7.15 -2.78
C SER A 23 12.41 -7.75 -1.38
N TRP A 24 13.39 -8.63 -1.20
CA TRP A 24 13.69 -9.20 0.12
C TRP A 24 14.25 -8.15 1.08
N GLN A 25 15.15 -7.30 0.62
CA GLN A 25 15.69 -6.19 1.43
C GLN A 25 14.58 -5.25 1.88
N TYR A 26 13.71 -4.84 0.96
CA TYR A 26 12.56 -3.99 1.27
C TYR A 26 11.62 -4.63 2.31
N LEU A 27 11.26 -5.90 2.14
CA LEU A 27 10.39 -6.61 3.09
C LEU A 27 11.02 -6.74 4.46
N ILE A 28 12.29 -7.13 4.53
CA ILE A 28 13.01 -7.26 5.80
C ILE A 28 13.05 -5.91 6.50
N LEU A 29 13.45 -4.86 5.80
CA LEU A 29 13.53 -3.51 6.35
C LEU A 29 12.17 -3.03 6.88
N LEU A 30 11.11 -3.23 6.08
CA LEU A 30 9.75 -2.87 6.45
C LEU A 30 9.28 -3.58 7.73
N HIS A 31 9.55 -4.90 7.85
CA HIS A 31 9.14 -5.69 9.01
C HIS A 31 9.98 -5.38 10.25
N VAL A 32 11.29 -5.21 10.09
CA VAL A 32 12.18 -4.81 11.19
C VAL A 32 11.75 -3.44 11.73
N PHE A 33 11.52 -2.49 10.84
CA PHE A 33 11.08 -1.16 11.25
C PHE A 33 9.70 -1.20 11.93
N SER A 34 8.77 -2.00 11.41
CA SER A 34 7.46 -2.22 12.04
C SER A 34 7.60 -2.83 13.44
N PHE A 35 8.48 -3.81 13.58
CA PHE A 35 8.73 -4.45 14.87
C PHE A 35 9.34 -3.48 15.89
N VAL A 36 10.32 -2.68 15.46
CA VAL A 36 10.92 -1.64 16.30
C VAL A 36 9.87 -0.63 16.78
N LEU A 37 8.97 -0.20 15.88
CA LEU A 37 7.90 0.73 16.23
C LEU A 37 6.94 0.18 17.31
N LEU A 38 6.74 -1.13 17.40
CA LEU A 38 5.89 -1.72 18.44
C LEU A 38 6.39 -1.43 19.86
N PHE A 39 7.71 -1.26 20.05
CA PHE A 39 8.26 -0.90 21.37
C PHE A 39 7.98 0.54 21.77
N PHE A 40 7.73 1.41 20.80
CA PHE A 40 7.46 2.84 21.05
C PHE A 40 5.97 3.18 21.06
N LEU A 41 5.10 2.26 20.62
CA LEU A 41 3.67 2.49 20.62
C LEU A 41 3.07 2.18 22.01
N PRO A 42 2.23 3.07 22.54
CA PRO A 42 1.58 2.83 23.82
C PRO A 42 0.63 1.61 23.70
N VAL A 43 0.75 0.71 24.65
CA VAL A 43 -0.17 -0.43 24.73
C VAL A 43 -1.57 0.09 25.08
N PRO A 44 -2.60 -0.20 24.28
CA PRO A 44 -3.97 0.21 24.61
C PRO A 44 -4.40 -0.43 25.93
N SER A 45 -4.71 0.38 26.94
CA SER A 45 -5.19 -0.10 28.26
C SER A 45 -6.67 -0.52 28.25
N GLY A 46 -7.13 -1.13 27.17
CA GLY A 46 -8.49 -1.64 27.03
C GLY A 46 -8.61 -3.10 27.45
N LYS A 47 -9.70 -3.44 28.16
CA LYS A 47 -10.05 -4.86 28.39
C LYS A 47 -10.29 -5.54 27.06
N ILE A 48 -9.46 -6.52 26.70
CA ILE A 48 -9.67 -7.37 25.54
C ILE A 48 -10.98 -8.12 25.77
N LYS A 49 -12.03 -7.79 25.03
CA LYS A 49 -13.25 -8.60 25.03
C LYS A 49 -12.91 -9.92 24.35
N ALA A 50 -13.08 -11.03 25.09
CA ALA A 50 -12.97 -12.35 24.48
C ALA A 50 -14.01 -12.47 23.36
N VAL A 51 -13.55 -12.63 22.13
CA VAL A 51 -14.41 -12.89 20.99
C VAL A 51 -14.72 -14.38 20.97
N ALA A 52 -16.00 -14.72 21.02
CA ALA A 52 -16.42 -16.13 20.94
C ALA A 52 -16.01 -16.68 19.56
N ILE A 53 -15.25 -17.77 19.56
CA ILE A 53 -14.85 -18.45 18.31
C ILE A 53 -16.11 -19.09 17.70
N PRO A 54 -16.50 -18.74 16.48
CA PRO A 54 -17.67 -19.33 15.85
C PRO A 54 -17.46 -20.84 15.62
N LYS A 55 -18.53 -21.64 15.77
CA LYS A 55 -18.48 -23.11 15.59
C LYS A 55 -17.91 -23.54 14.22
N ASN A 56 -18.08 -22.72 13.19
CA ASN A 56 -17.56 -22.93 11.83
C ASN A 56 -16.60 -21.80 11.44
N ALA A 57 -15.48 -21.66 12.15
CA ALA A 57 -14.53 -20.56 11.98
C ALA A 57 -14.05 -20.38 10.53
N PHE A 58 -13.77 -21.48 9.82
CA PHE A 58 -13.33 -21.43 8.41
C PHE A 58 -14.40 -20.81 7.49
N THR A 59 -15.63 -21.31 7.55
CA THR A 59 -16.73 -20.76 6.72
C THR A 59 -17.06 -19.31 7.07
N SER A 60 -16.98 -18.95 8.35
CA SER A 60 -17.17 -17.57 8.81
C SER A 60 -16.07 -16.66 8.25
N SER A 61 -14.81 -17.08 8.34
CA SER A 61 -13.66 -16.31 7.79
C SER A 61 -13.77 -16.09 6.29
N ILE A 62 -14.20 -17.09 5.52
CA ILE A 62 -14.43 -16.92 4.08
C ILE A 62 -15.54 -15.87 3.83
N LYS A 63 -16.67 -15.98 4.52
CA LYS A 63 -17.77 -15.01 4.37
C LYS A 63 -17.36 -13.59 4.74
N GLU A 64 -16.55 -13.42 5.78
CA GLU A 64 -16.06 -12.12 6.23
C GLU A 64 -14.96 -11.54 5.32
N SER A 65 -14.23 -12.38 4.59
CA SER A 65 -13.20 -11.91 3.65
C SER A 65 -13.77 -11.35 2.35
N VAL A 66 -14.94 -11.84 1.91
CA VAL A 66 -15.57 -11.41 0.64
C VAL A 66 -15.77 -9.89 0.56
N PRO A 67 -16.39 -9.21 1.55
CA PRO A 67 -16.54 -7.75 1.51
C PRO A 67 -15.18 -7.03 1.41
N THR A 68 -14.15 -7.52 2.10
CA THR A 68 -12.81 -6.93 2.05
C THR A 68 -12.21 -7.03 0.65
N VAL A 69 -12.30 -8.20 0.01
CA VAL A 69 -11.83 -8.39 -1.37
C VAL A 69 -12.58 -7.50 -2.35
N LEU A 70 -13.90 -7.37 -2.18
CA LEU A 70 -14.71 -6.48 -3.01
C LEU A 70 -14.32 -5.00 -2.84
N VAL A 71 -14.08 -4.54 -1.61
CA VAL A 71 -13.60 -3.16 -1.35
C VAL A 71 -12.25 -2.95 -2.01
N VAL A 72 -11.31 -3.86 -1.86
CA VAL A 72 -9.98 -3.76 -2.49
C VAL A 72 -10.09 -3.73 -4.01
N GLY A 73 -10.78 -4.69 -4.61
CA GLY A 73 -10.93 -4.76 -6.07
C GLY A 73 -11.65 -3.56 -6.66
N SER A 74 -12.77 -3.14 -6.05
CA SER A 74 -13.53 -1.99 -6.53
C SER A 74 -12.77 -0.67 -6.43
N THR A 75 -11.99 -0.45 -5.38
CA THR A 75 -11.19 0.77 -5.26
C THR A 75 -10.04 0.80 -6.26
N ILE A 76 -9.37 -0.31 -6.54
CA ILE A 76 -8.34 -0.39 -7.57
C ILE A 76 -8.95 -0.06 -8.94
N ILE A 77 -10.06 -0.70 -9.31
CA ILE A 77 -10.74 -0.45 -10.58
C ILE A 77 -11.17 1.01 -10.69
N PHE A 78 -11.78 1.57 -9.65
CA PHE A 78 -12.24 2.95 -9.62
C PHE A 78 -11.09 3.95 -9.84
N PHE A 79 -10.02 3.85 -9.07
CA PHE A 79 -8.89 4.79 -9.20
C PHE A 79 -8.09 4.59 -10.48
N SER A 80 -7.95 3.35 -10.98
CA SER A 80 -7.34 3.09 -12.29
C SER A 80 -8.17 3.67 -13.43
N THR A 81 -9.50 3.58 -13.34
CA THR A 81 -10.40 4.19 -14.33
C THR A 81 -10.27 5.72 -14.30
N ILE A 82 -10.28 6.33 -13.11
CA ILE A 82 -10.06 7.78 -12.96
C ILE A 82 -8.72 8.17 -13.58
N TYR A 83 -7.64 7.45 -13.25
CA TYR A 83 -6.33 7.73 -13.84
C TYR A 83 -6.35 7.66 -15.37
N THR A 84 -6.93 6.60 -15.95
CA THR A 84 -7.00 6.44 -17.41
C THR A 84 -7.77 7.57 -18.09
N VAL A 85 -8.92 7.96 -17.52
CA VAL A 85 -9.73 9.08 -18.04
C VAL A 85 -8.96 10.40 -17.91
N MET A 86 -8.38 10.67 -16.75
CA MET A 86 -7.58 11.89 -16.57
C MET A 86 -6.38 11.91 -17.51
N TYR A 87 -5.64 10.81 -17.62
CA TYR A 87 -4.51 10.69 -18.52
C TYR A 87 -4.90 11.05 -19.96
N SER A 88 -5.99 10.51 -20.50
CA SER A 88 -6.45 10.80 -21.85
C SER A 88 -6.86 12.26 -22.10
N LEU A 89 -7.15 13.01 -21.03
CA LEU A 89 -7.54 14.43 -21.13
C LEU A 89 -6.35 15.39 -20.98
N ILE A 90 -5.30 14.99 -20.26
CA ILE A 90 -4.24 15.89 -19.82
C ILE A 90 -2.82 15.49 -20.30
N ASP A 91 -2.67 14.37 -20.99
CA ASP A 91 -1.36 13.85 -21.45
C ASP A 91 -0.62 14.82 -22.36
N SER A 92 -1.35 15.64 -23.15
CA SER A 92 -0.78 16.69 -24.00
C SER A 92 -0.36 17.96 -23.24
N ILE A 93 -0.82 18.12 -21.99
CA ILE A 93 -0.60 19.36 -21.19
C ILE A 93 0.48 19.12 -20.13
N PHE A 94 0.51 17.92 -19.55
CA PHE A 94 1.38 17.58 -18.42
C PHE A 94 2.63 16.84 -18.88
N SER A 95 3.75 17.10 -18.19
CA SER A 95 4.99 16.37 -18.42
C SER A 95 4.88 14.90 -17.96
N PRO A 96 5.67 13.98 -18.53
CA PRO A 96 5.68 12.57 -18.10
C PRO A 96 5.89 12.37 -16.59
N ASN A 97 6.73 13.21 -15.96
CA ASN A 97 6.96 13.15 -14.51
C ASN A 97 5.74 13.57 -13.68
N GLN A 98 4.95 14.53 -14.16
CA GLN A 98 3.71 14.94 -13.51
C GLN A 98 2.64 13.85 -13.62
N LEU A 99 2.57 13.20 -14.79
CA LEU A 99 1.67 12.07 -15.01
C LEU A 99 2.07 10.85 -14.18
N LEU A 100 3.37 10.60 -13.99
CA LEU A 100 3.88 9.58 -13.07
C LEU A 100 3.42 9.84 -11.64
N LEU A 101 3.55 11.07 -11.14
CA LEU A 101 3.12 11.42 -9.79
C LEU A 101 1.60 11.28 -9.62
N LEU A 102 0.83 11.66 -10.63
CA LEU A 102 -0.62 11.48 -10.64
C LEU A 102 -1.00 9.99 -10.59
N ALA A 103 -0.33 9.17 -11.40
CA ALA A 103 -0.53 7.72 -11.39
C ALA A 103 -0.28 7.13 -10.00
N ALA A 104 0.88 7.43 -9.41
CA ALA A 104 1.27 6.94 -8.10
C ALA A 104 0.36 7.44 -6.97
N ALA A 105 -0.13 8.68 -7.07
CA ALA A 105 -1.06 9.23 -6.09
C ALA A 105 -2.44 8.55 -6.13
N LEU A 106 -2.95 8.25 -7.31
CA LEU A 106 -4.27 7.65 -7.46
C LEU A 106 -4.26 6.14 -7.19
N GLU A 107 -3.37 5.41 -7.91
CA GLU A 107 -3.30 3.95 -7.80
C GLU A 107 -1.83 3.47 -7.90
N MET A 108 -1.40 2.71 -6.92
CA MET A 108 0.00 2.34 -6.73
C MET A 108 0.57 1.52 -7.90
N THR A 109 -0.18 0.57 -8.45
CA THR A 109 0.31 -0.28 -9.56
C THR A 109 0.52 0.53 -10.83
N ASN A 110 -0.37 1.47 -11.14
CA ASN A 110 -0.18 2.41 -12.24
C ASN A 110 1.06 3.29 -12.05
N GLY A 111 1.27 3.78 -10.81
CA GLY A 111 2.48 4.53 -10.46
C GLY A 111 3.76 3.72 -10.63
N LEU A 112 3.76 2.46 -10.19
CA LEU A 112 4.91 1.56 -10.33
C LEU A 112 5.23 1.26 -11.79
N HIS A 113 4.21 1.00 -12.63
CA HIS A 113 4.41 0.81 -14.08
C HIS A 113 4.94 2.06 -14.76
N ALA A 114 4.39 3.23 -14.44
CA ALA A 114 4.87 4.50 -14.99
C ALA A 114 6.33 4.79 -14.56
N ALA A 115 6.68 4.49 -13.29
CA ALA A 115 8.05 4.62 -12.81
C ALA A 115 9.02 3.72 -13.57
N HIS A 116 8.66 2.44 -13.77
CA HIS A 116 9.47 1.50 -14.52
C HIS A 116 9.71 1.94 -15.97
N THR A 117 8.73 2.59 -16.59
CA THR A 117 8.83 3.08 -17.97
C THR A 117 9.70 4.33 -18.09
N LEU A 118 9.66 5.22 -17.09
CA LEU A 118 10.27 6.55 -17.15
C LEU A 118 11.61 6.66 -16.43
N LEU A 119 11.86 5.81 -15.44
CA LEU A 119 13.02 5.91 -14.55
C LEU A 119 13.89 4.66 -14.67
N SER A 120 15.15 4.78 -14.27
CA SER A 120 16.12 3.68 -14.25
C SER A 120 17.09 3.80 -13.08
N GLY A 121 17.80 2.71 -12.77
CA GLY A 121 18.82 2.67 -11.71
C GLY A 121 18.27 3.06 -10.34
N ASP A 122 19.07 3.78 -9.57
CA ASP A 122 18.74 4.16 -8.19
C ASP A 122 17.49 5.03 -8.08
N LEU A 123 17.22 5.86 -9.09
CA LEU A 123 16.03 6.70 -9.11
C LEU A 123 14.75 5.87 -9.23
N LEU A 124 14.77 4.80 -10.01
CA LEU A 124 13.67 3.86 -10.08
C LEU A 124 13.46 3.15 -8.74
N LEU A 125 14.52 2.65 -8.10
CA LEU A 125 14.44 1.99 -6.80
C LEU A 125 13.91 2.92 -5.72
N LEU A 126 14.37 4.17 -5.71
CA LEU A 126 13.87 5.20 -4.79
C LEU A 126 12.38 5.49 -5.02
N ALA A 127 11.95 5.66 -6.27
CA ALA A 127 10.55 5.91 -6.59
C ALA A 127 9.65 4.74 -6.19
N VAL A 128 10.08 3.50 -6.49
CA VAL A 128 9.36 2.28 -6.08
C VAL A 128 9.24 2.20 -4.56
N THR A 129 10.34 2.45 -3.83
CA THR A 129 10.33 2.46 -2.36
C THR A 129 9.39 3.53 -1.82
N LEU A 130 9.42 4.74 -2.36
CA LEU A 130 8.50 5.82 -1.99
C LEU A 130 7.03 5.44 -2.23
N PHE A 131 6.70 4.89 -3.40
CA PHE A 131 5.32 4.53 -3.73
C PHE A 131 4.80 3.38 -2.86
N LEU A 132 5.64 2.40 -2.57
CA LEU A 132 5.30 1.30 -1.65
C LEU A 132 5.08 1.77 -0.21
N THR A 133 5.84 2.78 0.25
CA THR A 133 5.75 3.29 1.62
C THR A 133 4.67 4.34 1.80
N THR A 134 4.52 5.29 0.86
CA THR A 134 3.46 6.31 0.90
C THR A 134 2.10 5.71 0.65
N GLN A 135 2.03 4.74 -0.26
CA GLN A 135 0.80 4.15 -0.80
C GLN A 135 -0.06 5.18 -1.56
N SER A 136 -1.02 4.69 -2.32
CA SER A 136 -1.91 5.52 -3.11
C SER A 136 -3.20 5.88 -2.37
N LEU A 137 -3.97 6.81 -2.90
CA LEU A 137 -5.33 7.14 -2.43
C LEU A 137 -6.25 5.92 -2.44
N SER A 138 -6.10 5.03 -3.43
CA SER A 138 -6.83 3.76 -3.49
C SER A 138 -6.64 2.96 -2.20
N ILE A 139 -5.41 2.78 -1.74
CA ILE A 139 -5.10 2.02 -0.52
C ILE A 139 -5.54 2.78 0.73
N HIS A 140 -5.36 4.10 0.78
CA HIS A 140 -5.83 4.89 1.92
C HIS A 140 -7.35 4.81 2.08
N LEU A 141 -8.10 4.82 0.97
CA LEU A 141 -9.56 4.63 1.02
C LEU A 141 -9.94 3.23 1.51
N GLN A 142 -9.25 2.18 1.04
CA GLN A 142 -9.46 0.81 1.53
C GLN A 142 -9.27 0.73 3.04
N VAL A 143 -8.16 1.28 3.55
CA VAL A 143 -7.87 1.30 4.99
C VAL A 143 -8.95 2.09 5.75
N ALA A 144 -9.39 3.24 5.21
CA ALA A 144 -10.42 4.06 5.85
C ALA A 144 -11.77 3.31 5.97
N VAL A 145 -12.18 2.58 4.92
CA VAL A 145 -13.41 1.79 4.93
C VAL A 145 -13.32 0.65 5.95
N ILE A 146 -12.22 -0.09 5.95
CA ILE A 146 -12.02 -1.23 6.86
C ILE A 146 -11.87 -0.74 8.31
N ALA A 147 -11.10 0.34 8.55
CA ALA A 147 -10.89 0.89 9.88
C ALA A 147 -12.19 1.45 10.49
N LYS A 148 -13.08 2.02 9.68
CA LYS A 148 -14.40 2.49 10.14
C LYS A 148 -15.23 1.35 10.74
N ALA A 149 -15.17 0.16 10.16
CA ALA A 149 -15.85 -1.02 10.69
C ALA A 149 -15.27 -1.50 12.03
N SER A 150 -13.98 -1.22 12.29
CA SER A 150 -13.23 -1.69 13.46
C SER A 150 -13.04 -0.62 14.54
N SER A 151 -13.62 0.57 14.41
CA SER A 151 -13.46 1.71 15.33
C SER A 151 -12.00 2.14 15.56
N VAL A 152 -11.11 1.90 14.58
CA VAL A 152 -9.69 2.25 14.65
C VAL A 152 -9.47 3.70 14.24
N SER A 153 -8.58 4.41 14.97
CA SER A 153 -8.25 5.80 14.67
C SER A 153 -7.40 5.94 13.40
N LEU A 154 -7.93 6.62 12.40
CA LEU A 154 -7.19 6.95 11.17
C LEU A 154 -6.03 7.93 11.41
N LYS A 155 -6.06 8.74 12.47
CA LYS A 155 -4.97 9.68 12.77
C LYS A 155 -3.65 8.95 13.02
N SER A 156 -3.67 7.90 13.86
CA SER A 156 -2.48 7.08 14.13
C SER A 156 -1.96 6.41 12.86
N TYR A 157 -2.84 5.92 12.00
CA TYR A 157 -2.46 5.36 10.71
C TYR A 157 -1.72 6.36 9.83
N VAL A 158 -2.24 7.59 9.69
CA VAL A 158 -1.62 8.64 8.86
C VAL A 158 -0.23 9.01 9.38
N TRP A 159 -0.07 9.23 10.69
CA TRP A 159 1.23 9.55 11.29
C TRP A 159 2.26 8.43 11.09
N ILE A 160 1.85 7.19 11.30
CA ILE A 160 2.74 6.03 11.06
C ILE A 160 3.13 5.98 9.58
N ARG A 161 2.21 6.24 8.65
CA ARG A 161 2.52 6.26 7.22
C ARG A 161 3.52 7.35 6.84
N LEU A 162 3.35 8.55 7.34
CA LEU A 162 4.33 9.62 7.12
C LEU A 162 5.72 9.23 7.64
N LEU A 163 5.78 8.58 8.78
CA LEU A 163 7.04 8.10 9.34
C LEU A 163 7.70 7.03 8.44
N TYR A 164 6.93 6.08 7.92
CA TYR A 164 7.43 5.08 6.96
C TYR A 164 7.93 5.72 5.66
N SER A 165 7.19 6.71 5.15
CA SER A 165 7.54 7.39 3.90
C SER A 165 8.84 8.19 3.97
N ILE A 166 9.27 8.55 5.17
CA ILE A 166 10.54 9.25 5.40
C ILE A 166 11.65 8.24 5.75
N ALA A 167 11.38 7.33 6.69
CA ALA A 167 12.41 6.47 7.26
C ALA A 167 12.88 5.38 6.28
N ILE A 168 11.97 4.70 5.59
CA ILE A 168 12.32 3.56 4.72
C ILE A 168 13.13 3.99 3.49
N PRO A 169 12.80 5.07 2.75
CA PRO A 169 13.60 5.50 1.61
C PRO A 169 14.96 6.11 1.99
N ALA A 170 15.15 6.50 3.26
CA ALA A 170 16.41 7.08 3.75
C ALA A 170 17.43 6.03 4.21
N LEU A 171 17.02 4.77 4.35
CA LEU A 171 17.84 3.63 4.75
C LEU A 171 18.31 2.83 3.55
#